data_bdfebd6548b19fecd2192261526fffe7
#
_entry.id   bdfebd6548b19fecd2192261526fffe7
#
_cell.length_a   1.000
_cell.length_b   1.000
_cell.length_c   1.000
_cell.angle_alpha   90.00
_cell.angle_beta   90.00
_cell.angle_gamma   90.00
#
_symmetry.space_group_name_H-M   'P 1'
#
loop_
_entity.id
_entity.type
_entity.pdbx_description
1 polymer ?
#
loop_
_entity_poly.entity_id
_entity_poly.type
_entity_poly.pdbx_seq_one_letter_code
_entity_poly.pdbx_strand_id
1 'polypeptide(L)'
;MNLSRLFAPIALVSAIALSGISGSALADTTLRIGVTPVPHADIVNFIKPTLEKEGVKLEVVEFNDYIQPNLALDAGELDANYFQTIPYLEEMVKSRGLNL
;
A
#
# COMPACT_ATOMS: atom_id res chain seq x y z
N MET A 1 -35.67 -60.44 28.31
CA MET A 1 -35.29 -59.77 27.11
C MET A 1 -34.86 -58.37 27.43
N ASN A 2 -33.62 -58.19 27.67
CA ASN A 2 -33.11 -56.89 28.08
C ASN A 2 -32.20 -56.37 26.99
N LEU A 3 -32.73 -55.46 26.29
CA LEU A 3 -31.96 -54.65 25.38
C LEU A 3 -31.24 -53.60 26.18
N SER A 4 -30.05 -53.91 26.61
CA SER A 4 -29.18 -52.95 27.19
C SER A 4 -28.73 -51.98 26.07
N ARG A 5 -29.33 -50.90 26.12
CA ARG A 5 -28.95 -49.80 25.23
C ARG A 5 -27.66 -49.19 25.68
N LEU A 6 -26.67 -49.57 25.00
CA LEU A 6 -25.40 -48.89 25.11
C LEU A 6 -25.52 -47.54 24.37
N PHE A 7 -25.86 -46.54 25.13
CA PHE A 7 -25.64 -45.20 24.67
C PHE A 7 -24.21 -44.82 25.01
N ALA A 8 -23.38 -44.91 24.05
CA ALA A 8 -22.10 -44.29 24.14
C ALA A 8 -22.30 -42.76 24.05
N PRO A 9 -21.88 -42.00 25.03
CA PRO A 9 -21.87 -40.55 24.85
C PRO A 9 -20.83 -40.23 23.82
N ILE A 10 -21.28 -39.69 22.73
CA ILE A 10 -20.41 -39.08 21.78
C ILE A 10 -19.87 -37.82 22.46
N ALA A 11 -18.69 -37.95 22.97
CA ALA A 11 -17.95 -36.77 23.40
C ALA A 11 -17.64 -35.95 22.15
N LEU A 12 -18.42 -34.94 21.93
CA LEU A 12 -18.14 -33.94 20.94
C LEU A 12 -16.95 -33.14 21.46
N VAL A 13 -15.78 -33.60 21.10
CA VAL A 13 -14.60 -32.78 21.28
C VAL A 13 -14.69 -31.66 20.28
N SER A 14 -15.23 -30.55 20.74
CA SER A 14 -15.10 -29.29 20.04
C SER A 14 -13.64 -28.92 20.08
N ALA A 15 -12.94 -29.31 19.08
CA ALA A 15 -11.65 -28.72 18.80
C ALA A 15 -11.91 -27.27 18.42
N ILE A 16 -11.86 -26.43 19.42
CA ILE A 16 -11.70 -25.01 19.17
C ILE A 16 -10.32 -24.88 18.56
N ALA A 17 -10.27 -24.89 17.25
CA ALA A 17 -9.12 -24.42 16.56
C ALA A 17 -8.98 -22.96 16.94
N LEU A 18 -8.16 -22.71 17.93
CA LEU A 18 -7.59 -21.38 18.11
C LEU A 18 -6.76 -21.15 16.85
N SER A 19 -7.39 -20.61 15.85
CA SER A 19 -6.67 -19.94 14.79
C SER A 19 -5.94 -18.80 15.48
N GLY A 20 -4.71 -19.10 15.84
CA GLY A 20 -3.83 -18.09 16.32
C GLY A 20 -3.86 -16.99 15.29
N ILE A 21 -4.38 -15.85 15.67
CA ILE A 21 -4.12 -14.63 14.97
C ILE A 21 -2.62 -14.46 15.08
N SER A 22 -1.92 -15.01 14.12
CA SER A 22 -0.52 -14.69 13.93
C SER A 22 -0.47 -13.18 13.88
N GLY A 23 0.27 -12.60 14.83
CA GLY A 23 0.40 -11.17 14.93
C GLY A 23 0.62 -10.60 13.55
N SER A 24 -0.13 -9.59 13.23
CA SER A 24 -0.15 -8.91 11.95
C SER A 24 1.26 -8.73 11.41
N ALA A 25 1.66 -9.63 10.53
CA ALA A 25 2.66 -9.25 9.57
C ALA A 25 2.03 -8.07 8.84
N LEU A 26 2.55 -6.86 9.05
CA LEU A 26 2.22 -5.73 8.23
C LEU A 26 2.48 -6.19 6.81
N ALA A 27 1.42 -6.31 6.01
CA ALA A 27 1.57 -6.62 4.59
C ALA A 27 2.44 -5.52 4.00
N ASP A 28 3.58 -5.89 3.45
CA ASP A 28 4.47 -4.95 2.79
C ASP A 28 3.70 -4.28 1.66
N THR A 29 3.51 -2.99 1.77
CA THR A 29 2.91 -2.18 0.74
C THR A 29 4.02 -1.51 -0.05
N THR A 30 4.03 -1.69 -1.35
CA THR A 30 4.94 -0.96 -2.23
C THR A 30 4.22 0.25 -2.79
N LEU A 31 4.84 1.42 -2.66
CA LEU A 31 4.33 2.69 -3.15
C LEU A 31 5.35 3.30 -4.11
N ARG A 32 4.94 3.46 -5.37
CA ARG A 32 5.76 4.08 -6.40
C ARG A 32 5.50 5.58 -6.41
N ILE A 33 6.51 6.36 -6.09
CA ILE A 33 6.42 7.81 -6.03
C ILE A 33 7.33 8.48 -7.05
N GLY A 34 6.73 9.31 -7.90
CA GLY A 34 7.46 10.14 -8.85
C GLY A 34 7.91 11.45 -8.21
N VAL A 35 9.16 11.80 -8.38
CA VAL A 35 9.77 13.00 -7.80
C VAL A 35 10.70 13.67 -8.79
N THR A 36 10.95 14.95 -8.60
CA THR A 36 12.06 15.66 -9.25
C THR A 36 13.30 15.62 -8.35
N PRO A 37 14.53 15.76 -8.90
CA PRO A 37 15.74 15.44 -8.16
C PRO A 37 15.92 16.21 -6.85
N VAL A 38 16.06 17.52 -6.89
CA VAL A 38 16.37 18.34 -5.72
C VAL A 38 15.33 19.43 -5.54
N PRO A 39 14.73 19.57 -4.36
CA PRO A 39 14.98 18.86 -3.10
C PRO A 39 14.11 17.59 -2.92
N HIS A 40 13.18 17.29 -3.83
CA HIS A 40 12.10 16.33 -3.63
C HIS A 40 12.61 14.89 -3.47
N ALA A 41 13.50 14.44 -4.35
CA ALA A 41 14.09 13.10 -4.22
C ALA A 41 14.87 12.95 -2.91
N ASP A 42 15.61 13.99 -2.52
CA ASP A 42 16.38 13.96 -1.28
C ASP A 42 15.48 13.81 -0.04
N ILE A 43 14.36 14.54 -0.03
CA ILE A 43 13.39 14.47 1.07
C ILE A 43 12.77 13.08 1.15
N VAL A 44 12.33 12.54 0.01
CA VAL A 44 11.69 11.22 -0.04
C VAL A 44 12.68 10.12 0.35
N ASN A 45 13.90 10.18 -0.14
CA ASN A 45 14.94 9.22 0.24
C ASN A 45 15.31 9.31 1.73
N PHE A 46 15.22 10.48 2.33
CA PHE A 46 15.43 10.66 3.76
C PHE A 46 14.39 9.94 4.61
N ILE A 47 13.12 9.99 4.23
CA ILE A 47 12.04 9.34 4.99
C ILE A 47 11.85 7.86 4.66
N LYS A 48 12.42 7.38 3.57
CA LYS A 48 12.28 6.01 3.09
C LYS A 48 12.56 4.94 4.15
N PRO A 49 13.68 4.98 4.91
CA PRO A 49 13.95 3.98 5.95
C PRO A 49 12.90 3.96 7.07
N THR A 50 12.35 5.11 7.41
CA THR A 50 11.30 5.23 8.43
C THR A 50 10.02 4.54 7.98
N LEU A 51 9.63 4.75 6.73
CA LEU A 51 8.45 4.11 6.15
C LEU A 51 8.62 2.60 5.98
N GLU A 52 9.80 2.15 5.62
CA GLU A 52 10.11 0.72 5.52
C GLU A 52 9.90 -0.02 6.83
N LYS A 53 10.24 0.61 7.96
CA LYS A 53 9.97 0.06 9.30
C LYS A 53 8.48 -0.08 9.61
N GLU A 54 7.65 0.70 8.96
CA GLU A 54 6.20 0.67 9.08
C GLU A 54 5.52 -0.22 8.03
N GLY A 55 6.30 -0.94 7.23
CA GLY A 55 5.81 -1.85 6.21
C GLY A 55 5.49 -1.19 4.87
N VAL A 56 5.97 0.04 4.66
CA VAL A 56 5.80 0.75 3.39
C VAL A 56 7.13 0.83 2.66
N LYS A 57 7.23 0.11 1.55
CA LYS A 57 8.38 0.18 0.65
C LYS A 57 8.18 1.27 -0.39
N LEU A 58 9.04 2.28 -0.40
CA LEU A 58 9.01 3.31 -1.43
C LEU A 58 9.88 2.90 -2.64
N GLU A 59 9.28 2.92 -3.81
CA GLU A 59 10.00 2.97 -5.08
C GLU A 59 10.02 4.41 -5.56
N VAL A 60 11.21 5.00 -5.55
CA VAL A 60 11.41 6.41 -5.95
C VAL A 60 11.76 6.45 -7.43
N VAL A 61 10.92 7.11 -8.21
CA VAL A 61 11.12 7.31 -9.65
C VAL A 61 11.44 8.78 -9.89
N GLU A 62 12.65 9.08 -10.36
CA GLU A 62 13.07 10.44 -10.63
C GLU A 62 12.71 10.86 -12.07
N PHE A 63 12.16 12.06 -12.18
CA PHE A 63 11.84 12.71 -13.44
C PHE A 63 12.64 14.01 -13.55
N ASN A 64 13.13 14.31 -14.74
CA ASN A 64 13.87 15.53 -15.00
C ASN A 64 13.05 16.64 -15.65
N ASP A 65 11.74 16.49 -15.67
CA ASP A 65 10.80 17.48 -16.19
C ASP A 65 9.57 17.59 -15.28
N TYR A 66 8.71 18.57 -15.56
CA TYR A 66 7.53 18.84 -14.75
C TYR A 66 6.21 18.39 -15.39
N ILE A 67 6.28 17.72 -16.53
CA ILE A 67 5.10 17.24 -17.27
C ILE A 67 4.87 15.76 -17.03
N GLN A 68 5.91 14.95 -17.19
CA GLN A 68 5.83 13.49 -17.10
C GLN A 68 5.33 12.94 -15.76
N PRO A 69 5.67 13.53 -14.59
CA PRO A 69 5.17 12.97 -13.33
C PRO A 69 3.65 12.93 -13.21
N ASN A 70 2.95 13.94 -13.73
CA ASN A 70 1.48 13.94 -13.73
C ASN A 70 0.90 13.00 -14.78
N LEU A 71 1.50 12.92 -15.95
CA LEU A 71 1.07 11.97 -16.98
C LEU A 71 1.23 10.52 -16.52
N ALA A 72 2.33 10.20 -15.88
CA ALA A 72 2.59 8.87 -15.33
C ALA A 72 1.61 8.51 -14.19
N LEU A 73 1.28 9.47 -13.33
CA LEU A 73 0.31 9.27 -12.28
C LEU A 73 -1.10 9.04 -12.85
N ASP A 74 -1.52 9.86 -13.79
CA ASP A 74 -2.82 9.71 -14.47
C ASP A 74 -2.92 8.38 -15.22
N ALA A 75 -1.84 7.91 -15.81
CA ALA A 75 -1.77 6.62 -16.49
C ALA A 75 -1.73 5.39 -15.56
N GLY A 76 -1.67 5.61 -14.24
CA GLY A 76 -1.59 4.51 -13.27
C GLY A 76 -0.20 3.89 -13.13
N GLU A 77 0.83 4.53 -13.66
CA GLU A 77 2.22 4.05 -13.54
C GLU A 77 2.88 4.41 -12.21
N LEU A 78 2.31 5.37 -11.50
CA LEU A 78 2.71 5.81 -10.18
C LEU A 78 1.52 5.76 -9.23
N ASP A 79 1.80 5.65 -7.93
CA ASP A 79 0.81 5.77 -6.86
C ASP A 79 0.72 7.20 -6.32
N ALA A 80 1.79 7.95 -6.44
CA ALA A 80 1.87 9.34 -6.01
C ALA A 80 2.97 10.08 -6.78
N ASN A 81 2.96 11.39 -6.70
CA ASN A 81 4.10 12.20 -7.07
C ASN A 81 4.31 13.35 -6.08
N TYR A 82 5.53 13.84 -6.04
CA TYR A 82 5.91 14.93 -5.16
C TYR A 82 6.93 15.84 -5.86
N PHE A 83 6.46 16.97 -6.38
CA PHE A 83 7.31 17.90 -7.12
C PHE A 83 6.68 19.28 -7.34
N GLN A 84 5.36 19.43 -7.16
CA GLN A 84 4.62 20.57 -7.71
C GLN A 84 3.84 21.34 -6.64
N THR A 85 3.34 22.49 -7.06
CA THR A 85 2.40 23.30 -6.29
C THR A 85 0.95 23.03 -6.75
N ILE A 86 0.00 23.39 -5.90
CA ILE A 86 -1.43 23.22 -6.23
C ILE A 86 -1.81 23.98 -7.51
N PRO A 87 -1.44 25.25 -7.71
CA PRO A 87 -1.79 25.97 -8.96
C PRO A 87 -1.25 25.29 -10.22
N TYR A 88 -0.04 24.72 -10.16
CA TYR A 88 0.53 23.99 -11.29
C TYR A 88 -0.28 22.71 -11.58
N LEU A 89 -0.62 21.97 -10.56
CA LEU A 89 -1.44 20.76 -10.72
C LEU A 89 -2.81 21.11 -11.33
N GLU A 90 -3.48 22.13 -10.82
CA GLU A 90 -4.77 22.58 -11.33
C GLU A 90 -4.69 22.95 -12.81
N GLU A 91 -3.65 23.66 -13.21
CA GLU A 91 -3.43 24.03 -14.61
C GLU A 91 -3.19 22.79 -15.49
N MET A 92 -2.40 21.84 -15.03
CA MET A 92 -2.15 20.59 -15.76
C MET A 92 -3.43 19.77 -15.92
N VAL A 93 -4.21 19.64 -14.86
CA VAL A 93 -5.51 18.93 -14.89
C VAL A 93 -6.45 19.58 -15.89
N LYS A 94 -6.56 20.90 -15.86
CA LYS A 94 -7.44 21.65 -16.74
C LYS A 94 -7.00 21.59 -18.20
N SER A 95 -5.72 21.86 -18.46
CA SER A 95 -5.21 21.98 -19.83
C SER A 95 -5.06 20.64 -20.54
N ARG A 96 -4.86 19.54 -19.79
CA ARG A 96 -4.63 18.21 -20.35
C ARG A 96 -5.74 17.21 -20.08
N GLY A 97 -6.78 17.61 -19.33
CA GLY A 97 -7.89 16.72 -19.01
C GLY A 97 -7.48 15.54 -18.12
N LEU A 98 -6.56 15.76 -17.19
CA LEU A 98 -6.09 14.70 -16.29
C LEU A 98 -7.12 14.40 -15.19
N ASN A 99 -7.15 13.16 -14.76
CA ASN A 99 -8.03 12.69 -13.68
C ASN A 99 -7.25 12.60 -12.36
N LEU A 100 -6.79 13.73 -11.89
CA LEU A 100 -6.00 13.83 -10.65
C LEU A 100 -6.68 14.75 -9.63
#